data_5cfad760efdfe4f4861b16ba5a0ae544
#
_entry.id   5cfad760efdfe4f4861b16ba5a0ae544
#
_cell.length_a   1.000
_cell.length_b   1.000
_cell.length_c   1.000
_cell.angle_alpha   90.00
_cell.angle_beta   90.00
_cell.angle_gamma   90.00
#
_symmetry.space_group_name_H-M   'P 1'
#
loop_
_entity.id
_entity.type
_entity.pdbx_description
1 polymer ?
#
loop_
_entity_poly.entity_id
_entity_poly.type
_entity_poly.pdbx_seq_one_letter_code
_entity_poly.pdbx_strand_id
1 'polypeptide(L)'
;MHLVLLPRTRLAARYGAAFPAIDAALTAVLDARARAGIISLLYDPEVGLPAYALPPIVLEPAALIAQLEALYATLTAQGGIIKSLWIVGGAQVVPFATTPNPMADSDGPIPLDNLYGLATAAEPLARWPVGRTPDADPPEPDLFVRLLTRVAAAHRTGPRPMTPVLTICAERWTTVTTAVRDAVTLGGAQYTAPPLTAASLVPLLAGVRLLYANVHGIRADTAWYGQAAQSTARLPVLTSAQVPDLTGALVVTQACYGARLNEPRSRRSLALTLLAAGADGLIATHVLAYGAPDPPPGESDRLVKQLFAALQIPDQALGDAFLQAHANLLRILLRTQGNLSSDDLKTLLSFVLYADPALRWSDGSR
;
A
#
# COMPACT_ATOMS: atom_id res chain seq x y z
N MET A 1 -5.67 -15.67 12.80
CA MET A 1 -4.23 -15.36 12.98
C MET A 1 -3.71 -14.49 11.86
N HIS A 2 -2.68 -13.68 12.09
CA HIS A 2 -2.03 -12.86 11.07
C HIS A 2 -0.79 -13.61 10.55
N LEU A 3 -0.71 -13.84 9.24
CA LEU A 3 0.41 -14.51 8.61
C LEU A 3 1.53 -13.50 8.35
N VAL A 4 2.77 -13.85 8.72
CA VAL A 4 3.97 -13.06 8.44
C VAL A 4 4.87 -13.87 7.51
N LEU A 5 4.91 -13.45 6.24
CA LEU A 5 5.79 -14.04 5.23
C LEU A 5 7.19 -13.48 5.39
N LEU A 6 8.09 -14.31 5.89
CA LEU A 6 9.43 -13.92 6.34
C LEU A 6 10.49 -14.90 5.79
N PRO A 7 10.99 -14.74 4.56
CA PRO A 7 12.02 -15.60 3.98
C PRO A 7 13.39 -15.23 4.55
N ARG A 8 13.70 -15.78 5.74
CA ARG A 8 14.92 -15.44 6.51
C ARG A 8 16.19 -15.79 5.75
N THR A 9 16.21 -16.90 5.03
CA THR A 9 17.38 -17.33 4.24
C THR A 9 17.70 -16.31 3.15
N ARG A 10 16.71 -15.82 2.43
CA ARG A 10 16.89 -14.78 1.40
C ARG A 10 17.32 -13.44 1.99
N LEU A 11 16.72 -13.04 3.11
CA LEU A 11 17.12 -11.83 3.82
C LEU A 11 18.58 -11.93 4.30
N ALA A 12 18.98 -13.06 4.87
CA ALA A 12 20.36 -13.28 5.30
C ALA A 12 21.34 -13.25 4.13
N ALA A 13 21.01 -13.88 3.00
CA ALA A 13 21.83 -13.85 1.80
C ALA A 13 21.95 -12.44 1.20
N ARG A 14 20.84 -11.67 1.20
CA ARG A 14 20.78 -10.32 0.63
C ARG A 14 21.56 -9.30 1.47
N TYR A 15 21.51 -9.41 2.80
CA TYR A 15 22.05 -8.40 3.70
C TYR A 15 23.38 -8.82 4.35
N GLY A 16 23.78 -10.09 4.25
CA GLY A 16 25.08 -10.59 4.76
C GLY A 16 25.35 -10.20 6.22
N ALA A 17 26.46 -9.52 6.46
CA ALA A 17 26.87 -9.09 7.81
C ALA A 17 25.89 -8.13 8.49
N ALA A 18 25.00 -7.46 7.76
CA ALA A 18 23.97 -6.57 8.33
C ALA A 18 22.69 -7.31 8.77
N PHE A 19 22.52 -8.58 8.38
CA PHE A 19 21.31 -9.35 8.70
C PHE A 19 20.99 -9.44 10.19
N PRO A 20 21.95 -9.61 11.13
CA PRO A 20 21.64 -9.64 12.56
C PRO A 20 20.89 -8.41 13.07
N ALA A 21 21.21 -7.21 12.56
CA ALA A 21 20.49 -5.99 12.93
C ALA A 21 19.05 -5.98 12.39
N ILE A 22 18.83 -6.49 11.18
CA ILE A 22 17.51 -6.65 10.59
C ILE A 22 16.69 -7.68 11.37
N ASP A 23 17.29 -8.82 11.72
CA ASP A 23 16.61 -9.88 12.50
C ASP A 23 16.23 -9.41 13.90
N ALA A 24 17.09 -8.61 14.55
CA ALA A 24 16.75 -7.95 15.82
C ALA A 24 15.58 -6.97 15.68
N ALA A 25 15.54 -6.18 14.61
CA ALA A 25 14.43 -5.27 14.32
C ALA A 25 13.13 -6.04 14.04
N LEU A 26 13.18 -7.14 13.29
CA LEU A 26 12.04 -8.04 13.07
C LEU A 26 11.52 -8.64 14.38
N THR A 27 12.42 -9.12 15.24
CA THR A 27 12.05 -9.63 16.56
C THR A 27 11.33 -8.56 17.37
N ALA A 28 11.82 -7.31 17.36
CA ALA A 28 11.17 -6.20 18.03
C ALA A 28 9.76 -5.89 17.49
N VAL A 29 9.52 -6.07 16.17
CA VAL A 29 8.17 -5.96 15.58
C VAL A 29 7.26 -7.06 16.10
N LEU A 30 7.72 -8.31 16.06
CA LEU A 30 6.92 -9.47 16.51
C LEU A 30 6.54 -9.35 17.99
N ASP A 31 7.48 -8.91 18.83
CA ASP A 31 7.24 -8.63 20.24
C ASP A 31 6.21 -7.49 20.44
N ALA A 32 6.30 -6.42 19.64
CA ALA A 32 5.35 -5.33 19.71
C ALA A 32 3.95 -5.77 19.26
N ARG A 33 3.84 -6.58 18.21
CA ARG A 33 2.59 -7.19 17.74
C ARG A 33 1.99 -8.10 18.83
N ALA A 34 2.79 -8.96 19.45
CA ALA A 34 2.33 -9.84 20.53
C ALA A 34 1.77 -9.05 21.71
N ARG A 35 2.45 -7.98 22.14
CA ARG A 35 1.95 -7.07 23.20
C ARG A 35 0.67 -6.35 22.83
N ALA A 36 0.47 -6.07 21.55
CA ALA A 36 -0.77 -5.52 21.01
C ALA A 36 -1.89 -6.56 20.80
N GLY A 37 -1.69 -7.82 21.24
CA GLY A 37 -2.65 -8.92 21.11
C GLY A 37 -2.76 -9.49 19.70
N ILE A 38 -1.78 -9.21 18.81
CA ILE A 38 -1.75 -9.68 17.44
C ILE A 38 -1.03 -11.03 17.37
N ILE A 39 -1.81 -12.11 17.20
CA ILE A 39 -1.26 -13.47 17.06
C ILE A 39 -0.69 -13.61 15.66
N SER A 40 0.64 -13.72 15.55
CA SER A 40 1.40 -13.85 14.31
C SER A 40 1.83 -15.28 14.07
N LEU A 41 1.53 -15.83 12.89
CA LEU A 41 2.08 -17.08 12.38
C LEU A 41 3.23 -16.75 11.43
N LEU A 42 4.45 -17.11 11.81
CA LEU A 42 5.62 -16.92 10.96
C LEU A 42 5.67 -18.01 9.90
N TYR A 43 5.89 -17.61 8.67
CA TYR A 43 5.98 -18.50 7.53
C TYR A 43 7.19 -18.14 6.66
N ASP A 44 8.17 -19.05 6.61
CA ASP A 44 9.27 -19.03 5.66
C ASP A 44 9.02 -20.09 4.59
N PRO A 45 8.69 -19.72 3.34
CA PRO A 45 8.36 -20.69 2.29
C PRO A 45 9.51 -21.64 1.94
N GLU A 46 10.76 -21.19 2.10
CA GLU A 46 11.94 -22.00 1.78
C GLU A 46 12.28 -23.01 2.88
N VAL A 47 11.70 -22.85 4.07
CA VAL A 47 11.75 -23.81 5.20
C VAL A 47 10.49 -24.68 5.26
N GLY A 48 9.37 -24.13 4.77
CA GLY A 48 8.04 -24.73 4.90
C GLY A 48 7.41 -24.49 6.25
N LEU A 49 6.28 -25.15 6.49
CA LEU A 49 5.54 -25.07 7.76
C LEU A 49 5.01 -26.46 8.15
N PRO A 50 5.86 -27.31 8.76
CA PRO A 50 5.52 -28.71 9.04
C PRO A 50 4.25 -28.90 9.86
N ALA A 51 3.96 -27.98 10.81
CA ALA A 51 2.72 -28.00 11.60
C ALA A 51 1.43 -27.95 10.76
N TYR A 52 1.52 -27.51 9.52
CA TYR A 52 0.43 -27.43 8.56
C TYR A 52 0.67 -28.29 7.30
N ALA A 53 1.62 -29.24 7.39
CA ALA A 53 2.02 -30.12 6.28
C ALA A 53 2.47 -29.40 5.00
N LEU A 54 3.06 -28.18 5.14
CA LEU A 54 3.60 -27.44 4.01
C LEU A 54 5.10 -27.73 3.85
N PRO A 55 5.52 -28.35 2.76
CA PRO A 55 6.94 -28.59 2.47
C PRO A 55 7.65 -27.27 2.08
N PRO A 56 9.00 -27.24 2.15
CA PRO A 56 9.78 -26.15 1.55
C PRO A 56 9.49 -26.02 0.03
N ILE A 57 9.52 -24.79 -0.49
CA ILE A 57 9.42 -24.50 -1.92
C ILE A 57 10.54 -23.58 -2.39
N VAL A 58 10.80 -23.57 -3.68
CA VAL A 58 11.46 -22.45 -4.32
C VAL A 58 10.50 -21.27 -4.35
N LEU A 59 10.91 -20.14 -3.78
CA LEU A 59 10.04 -18.97 -3.63
C LEU A 59 9.83 -18.27 -4.96
N GLU A 60 8.83 -18.75 -5.70
CA GLU A 60 8.30 -18.20 -6.94
C GLU A 60 6.80 -17.89 -6.74
N PRO A 61 6.24 -16.87 -7.40
CA PRO A 61 4.86 -16.44 -7.16
C PRO A 61 3.83 -17.56 -7.24
N ALA A 62 3.87 -18.39 -8.28
CA ALA A 62 2.90 -19.47 -8.46
C ALA A 62 2.99 -20.54 -7.35
N ALA A 63 4.21 -20.93 -6.95
CA ALA A 63 4.43 -21.89 -5.88
C ALA A 63 3.98 -21.34 -4.52
N LEU A 64 4.24 -20.06 -4.26
CA LEU A 64 3.79 -19.39 -3.03
C LEU A 64 2.26 -19.30 -2.98
N ILE A 65 1.59 -18.93 -4.06
CA ILE A 65 0.11 -18.88 -4.14
C ILE A 65 -0.47 -20.27 -3.84
N ALA A 66 0.05 -21.33 -4.46
CA ALA A 66 -0.41 -22.69 -4.22
C ALA A 66 -0.23 -23.12 -2.75
N GLN A 67 0.88 -22.75 -2.11
CA GLN A 67 1.08 -23.03 -0.68
C GLN A 67 0.15 -22.22 0.22
N LEU A 68 -0.10 -20.95 -0.11
CA LEU A 68 -1.05 -20.11 0.66
C LEU A 68 -2.48 -20.66 0.53
N GLU A 69 -2.85 -21.20 -0.62
CA GLU A 69 -4.12 -21.87 -0.83
C GLU A 69 -4.23 -23.17 0.01
N ALA A 70 -3.18 -23.99 0.03
CA ALA A 70 -3.11 -25.19 0.88
C ALA A 70 -3.16 -24.85 2.37
N LEU A 71 -2.44 -23.80 2.80
CA LEU A 71 -2.49 -23.31 4.17
C LEU A 71 -3.90 -22.83 4.54
N TYR A 72 -4.54 -22.06 3.67
CA TYR A 72 -5.90 -21.58 3.87
C TYR A 72 -6.90 -22.74 4.03
N ALA A 73 -6.82 -23.74 3.15
CA ALA A 73 -7.68 -24.93 3.23
C ALA A 73 -7.48 -25.69 4.55
N THR A 74 -6.23 -25.90 4.96
CA THR A 74 -5.89 -26.59 6.21
C THR A 74 -6.39 -25.83 7.44
N LEU A 75 -6.15 -24.52 7.49
CA LEU A 75 -6.61 -23.66 8.59
C LEU A 75 -8.14 -23.63 8.66
N THR A 76 -8.81 -23.48 7.54
CA THR A 76 -10.28 -23.45 7.47
C THR A 76 -10.89 -24.76 7.96
N ALA A 77 -10.30 -25.91 7.58
CA ALA A 77 -10.72 -27.23 8.06
C ALA A 77 -10.56 -27.38 9.59
N GLN A 78 -9.63 -26.64 10.19
CA GLN A 78 -9.40 -26.59 11.64
C GLN A 78 -10.22 -25.48 12.35
N GLY A 79 -11.12 -24.79 11.65
CA GLY A 79 -11.89 -23.65 12.19
C GLY A 79 -11.08 -22.37 12.36
N GLY A 80 -9.86 -22.30 11.80
CA GLY A 80 -9.02 -21.13 11.81
C GLY A 80 -9.29 -20.20 10.63
N ILE A 81 -8.87 -18.94 10.77
CA ILE A 81 -8.94 -17.93 9.69
C ILE A 81 -7.60 -17.19 9.56
N ILE A 82 -7.22 -16.86 8.33
CA ILE A 82 -6.17 -15.89 8.05
C ILE A 82 -6.80 -14.49 8.10
N LYS A 83 -6.34 -13.64 9.02
CA LYS A 83 -6.82 -12.26 9.16
C LYS A 83 -6.09 -11.30 8.23
N SER A 84 -4.81 -11.53 7.98
CA SER A 84 -3.99 -10.74 7.05
C SER A 84 -2.71 -11.46 6.70
N LEU A 85 -2.09 -11.08 5.60
CA LEU A 85 -0.72 -11.44 5.22
C LEU A 85 0.16 -10.20 5.25
N TRP A 86 1.22 -10.23 6.04
CA TRP A 86 2.28 -9.22 6.02
C TRP A 86 3.54 -9.77 5.36
N ILE A 87 3.96 -9.17 4.25
CA ILE A 87 5.15 -9.54 3.48
C ILE A 87 6.33 -8.68 3.97
N VAL A 88 7.42 -9.32 4.36
CA VAL A 88 8.64 -8.66 4.83
C VAL A 88 9.72 -8.75 3.75
N GLY A 89 10.05 -7.60 3.16
CA GLY A 89 11.02 -7.45 2.08
C GLY A 89 10.41 -7.01 0.74
N GLY A 90 11.23 -6.47 -0.13
CA GLY A 90 10.88 -6.04 -1.48
C GLY A 90 10.85 -7.18 -2.50
N ALA A 91 10.81 -6.80 -3.78
CA ALA A 91 10.66 -7.75 -4.89
C ALA A 91 11.80 -8.76 -5.02
N GLN A 92 13.01 -8.42 -4.55
CA GLN A 92 14.17 -9.31 -4.57
C GLN A 92 14.13 -10.37 -3.44
N VAL A 93 13.32 -10.13 -2.41
CA VAL A 93 13.12 -11.06 -1.28
C VAL A 93 11.87 -11.90 -1.53
N VAL A 94 10.73 -11.24 -1.77
CA VAL A 94 9.46 -11.86 -2.17
C VAL A 94 9.01 -11.21 -3.46
N PRO A 95 9.12 -11.89 -4.61
CA PRO A 95 8.69 -11.33 -5.90
C PRO A 95 7.25 -10.85 -5.85
N PHE A 96 6.90 -9.81 -6.62
CA PHE A 96 5.50 -9.51 -6.88
C PHE A 96 4.91 -10.61 -7.76
N ALA A 97 3.71 -11.05 -7.45
CA ALA A 97 2.93 -11.81 -8.42
C ALA A 97 2.47 -10.87 -9.56
N THR A 98 2.14 -11.43 -10.71
CA THR A 98 1.69 -10.63 -11.85
C THR A 98 0.40 -11.18 -12.42
N THR A 99 -0.44 -10.29 -12.94
CA THR A 99 -1.65 -10.64 -13.71
C THR A 99 -1.64 -9.90 -15.06
N PRO A 100 -2.24 -10.46 -16.12
CA PRO A 100 -2.41 -9.71 -17.36
C PRO A 100 -3.10 -8.37 -17.12
N ASN A 101 -2.62 -7.34 -17.83
CA ASN A 101 -3.28 -6.03 -17.83
C ASN A 101 -4.61 -6.14 -18.60
N PRO A 102 -5.78 -5.84 -17.99
CA PRO A 102 -7.06 -5.91 -18.69
C PRO A 102 -7.29 -4.76 -19.67
N MET A 103 -6.42 -3.73 -19.64
CA MET A 103 -6.51 -2.54 -20.49
C MET A 103 -5.55 -2.64 -21.68
N ALA A 104 -5.96 -2.09 -22.81
CA ALA A 104 -5.10 -1.91 -23.99
C ALA A 104 -4.32 -0.58 -23.89
N ASP A 105 -3.55 -0.41 -22.81
CA ASP A 105 -2.70 0.76 -22.58
C ASP A 105 -1.21 0.44 -22.63
N SER A 106 -0.36 1.36 -22.20
CA SER A 106 1.10 1.21 -22.27
C SER A 106 1.70 0.34 -21.15
N ASP A 107 0.89 -0.14 -20.20
CA ASP A 107 1.37 -1.03 -19.15
C ASP A 107 1.46 -2.48 -19.65
N GLY A 108 2.48 -3.19 -19.17
CA GLY A 108 2.57 -4.64 -19.26
C GLY A 108 1.73 -5.33 -18.19
N PRO A 109 2.07 -6.59 -17.84
CA PRO A 109 1.45 -7.27 -16.72
C PRO A 109 1.52 -6.43 -15.43
N ILE A 110 0.45 -6.47 -14.64
CA ILE A 110 0.33 -5.70 -13.40
C ILE A 110 1.05 -6.47 -12.29
N PRO A 111 2.13 -5.91 -11.68
CA PRO A 111 2.72 -6.48 -10.48
C PRO A 111 1.87 -6.10 -9.27
N LEU A 112 1.54 -7.08 -8.42
CA LEU A 112 0.68 -6.86 -7.25
C LEU A 112 0.89 -7.92 -6.16
N ASP A 113 0.52 -7.57 -4.94
CA ASP A 113 0.55 -8.47 -3.79
C ASP A 113 -0.81 -9.14 -3.53
N ASN A 114 -1.92 -8.61 -4.06
CA ASN A 114 -3.27 -9.11 -3.78
C ASN A 114 -3.48 -10.57 -4.24
N LEU A 115 -2.70 -11.07 -5.21
CA LEU A 115 -2.71 -12.48 -5.60
C LEU A 115 -2.24 -13.41 -4.47
N TYR A 116 -1.42 -12.92 -3.53
CA TYR A 116 -1.06 -13.65 -2.32
C TYR A 116 -2.20 -13.69 -1.28
N GLY A 117 -3.23 -12.87 -1.49
CA GLY A 117 -4.53 -12.97 -0.82
C GLY A 117 -5.53 -13.85 -1.56
N LEU A 118 -5.07 -14.62 -2.55
CA LEU A 118 -5.87 -15.48 -3.44
C LEU A 118 -6.86 -14.70 -4.33
N ALA A 119 -6.59 -13.42 -4.62
CA ALA A 119 -7.31 -12.69 -5.66
C ALA A 119 -6.91 -13.24 -7.04
N THR A 120 -7.82 -13.16 -8.02
CA THR A 120 -7.58 -13.49 -9.42
C THR A 120 -8.25 -12.44 -10.32
N ALA A 121 -7.99 -12.48 -11.62
CA ALA A 121 -8.72 -11.60 -12.55
C ALA A 121 -10.23 -11.90 -12.59
N ALA A 122 -10.63 -13.15 -12.35
CA ALA A 122 -12.04 -13.55 -12.28
C ALA A 122 -12.68 -13.22 -10.91
N GLU A 123 -11.90 -13.31 -9.85
CA GLU A 123 -12.30 -12.97 -8.48
C GLU A 123 -11.30 -11.93 -7.93
N PRO A 124 -11.43 -10.63 -8.29
CA PRO A 124 -10.41 -9.61 -8.00
C PRO A 124 -10.35 -9.21 -6.52
N LEU A 125 -11.22 -9.76 -5.67
CA LEU A 125 -11.20 -9.52 -4.24
C LEU A 125 -10.37 -10.58 -3.51
N ALA A 126 -9.34 -10.14 -2.80
CA ALA A 126 -8.55 -11.00 -1.93
C ALA A 126 -9.40 -11.56 -0.76
N ARG A 127 -9.07 -12.75 -0.29
CA ARG A 127 -9.75 -13.40 0.86
C ARG A 127 -9.30 -12.82 2.20
N TRP A 128 -8.11 -12.25 2.24
CA TRP A 128 -7.54 -11.50 3.37
C TRP A 128 -6.70 -10.34 2.84
N PRO A 129 -6.54 -9.26 3.61
CA PRO A 129 -5.70 -8.15 3.19
C PRO A 129 -4.23 -8.54 3.17
N VAL A 130 -3.52 -8.04 2.15
CA VAL A 130 -2.08 -8.21 2.00
C VAL A 130 -1.41 -6.84 2.13
N GLY A 131 -0.38 -6.77 2.97
CA GLY A 131 0.47 -5.60 3.08
C GLY A 131 1.94 -5.97 3.04
N ARG A 132 2.79 -5.04 2.64
CA ARG A 132 4.23 -5.26 2.49
C ARG A 132 5.03 -4.17 3.20
N THR A 133 6.09 -4.56 3.91
CA THR A 133 7.19 -3.64 4.25
C THR A 133 8.32 -3.88 3.25
N PRO A 134 8.47 -3.01 2.24
CA PRO A 134 9.47 -3.20 1.19
C PRO A 134 10.87 -2.85 1.67
N ASP A 135 11.88 -3.39 0.99
CA ASP A 135 13.27 -2.97 1.08
C ASP A 135 13.73 -2.24 -0.19
N ALA A 136 14.92 -1.63 -0.13
CA ALA A 136 15.53 -0.96 -1.28
C ALA A 136 16.24 -1.94 -2.21
N ASP A 137 16.36 -1.57 -3.49
CA ASP A 137 17.20 -2.25 -4.47
C ASP A 137 18.07 -1.21 -5.22
N PRO A 138 19.40 -1.21 -5.01
CA PRO A 138 20.21 -2.14 -4.20
C PRO A 138 19.88 -2.09 -2.70
N PRO A 139 20.26 -3.12 -1.91
CA PRO A 139 19.88 -3.22 -0.51
C PRO A 139 20.49 -2.09 0.34
N GLU A 140 19.66 -1.48 1.18
CA GLU A 140 20.05 -0.46 2.15
C GLU A 140 19.71 -0.96 3.57
N PRO A 141 20.65 -1.61 4.28
CA PRO A 141 20.37 -2.21 5.59
C PRO A 141 19.78 -1.24 6.61
N ASP A 142 20.39 -0.05 6.74
CA ASP A 142 19.93 0.96 7.70
C ASP A 142 18.52 1.46 7.41
N LEU A 143 18.16 1.58 6.12
CA LEU A 143 16.81 1.93 5.75
C LEU A 143 15.83 0.85 6.18
N PHE A 144 16.15 -0.42 5.88
CA PHE A 144 15.24 -1.51 6.20
C PHE A 144 15.07 -1.69 7.71
N VAL A 145 16.16 -1.59 8.49
CA VAL A 145 16.10 -1.56 9.96
C VAL A 145 15.21 -0.40 10.46
N ARG A 146 15.36 0.81 9.89
CA ARG A 146 14.49 1.94 10.27
C ARG A 146 13.02 1.68 9.96
N LEU A 147 12.67 1.13 8.79
CA LEU A 147 11.29 0.79 8.45
C LEU A 147 10.70 -0.21 9.46
N LEU A 148 11.41 -1.29 9.75
CA LEU A 148 10.98 -2.28 10.74
C LEU A 148 10.86 -1.69 12.15
N THR A 149 11.82 -0.87 12.57
CA THR A 149 11.77 -0.19 13.87
C THR A 149 10.55 0.71 14.01
N ARG A 150 10.13 1.37 12.92
CA ARG A 150 8.90 2.19 12.89
C ARG A 150 7.65 1.35 12.99
N VAL A 151 7.57 0.22 12.28
CA VAL A 151 6.45 -0.72 12.43
C VAL A 151 6.33 -1.17 13.90
N ALA A 152 7.46 -1.53 14.55
CA ALA A 152 7.46 -1.87 15.96
C ALA A 152 6.99 -0.70 16.85
N ALA A 153 7.43 0.52 16.56
CA ALA A 153 7.01 1.72 17.29
C ALA A 153 5.51 2.00 17.10
N ALA A 154 4.99 1.82 15.89
CA ALA A 154 3.57 2.00 15.58
C ALA A 154 2.69 1.04 16.41
N HIS A 155 3.07 -0.24 16.50
CA HIS A 155 2.34 -1.20 17.35
C HIS A 155 2.43 -0.88 18.84
N ARG A 156 3.57 -0.36 19.34
CA ARG A 156 3.70 0.07 20.73
C ARG A 156 2.88 1.29 21.08
N THR A 157 2.73 2.23 20.16
CA THR A 157 1.95 3.46 20.36
C THR A 157 0.45 3.21 20.31
N GLY A 158 0.01 2.17 19.57
CA GLY A 158 -1.39 1.88 19.33
C GLY A 158 -1.97 2.67 18.15
N PRO A 159 -3.31 2.81 18.05
CA PRO A 159 -3.97 3.45 16.93
C PRO A 159 -3.46 4.87 16.65
N ARG A 160 -3.21 5.19 15.38
CA ARG A 160 -2.76 6.51 14.94
C ARG A 160 -3.94 7.42 14.66
N PRO A 161 -3.88 8.72 15.04
CA PRO A 161 -4.90 9.65 14.60
C PRO A 161 -4.81 9.88 13.09
N MET A 162 -5.97 10.04 12.44
CA MET A 162 -6.03 10.42 11.02
C MET A 162 -5.87 11.93 10.78
N THR A 163 -5.99 12.72 11.80
CA THR A 163 -5.87 14.19 11.73
C THR A 163 -4.52 14.67 12.26
N PRO A 164 -3.94 15.74 11.66
CA PRO A 164 -4.45 16.54 10.56
C PRO A 164 -4.40 15.85 9.19
N VAL A 165 -5.39 16.15 8.35
CA VAL A 165 -5.50 15.68 6.96
C VAL A 165 -5.03 16.78 6.02
N LEU A 166 -4.23 16.40 5.02
CA LEU A 166 -3.86 17.27 3.91
C LEU A 166 -4.24 16.58 2.59
N THR A 167 -4.93 17.30 1.73
CA THR A 167 -5.20 16.88 0.35
C THR A 167 -4.47 17.77 -0.62
N ILE A 168 -3.78 17.15 -1.60
CA ILE A 168 -3.22 17.84 -2.76
C ILE A 168 -3.79 17.24 -4.04
N CYS A 169 -4.12 18.06 -5.01
CA CYS A 169 -4.58 17.57 -6.31
C CYS A 169 -4.03 18.43 -7.46
N ALA A 170 -3.94 17.84 -8.65
CA ALA A 170 -3.78 18.64 -9.85
C ALA A 170 -4.99 19.58 -9.98
N GLU A 171 -4.77 20.84 -10.39
CA GLU A 171 -5.85 21.84 -10.49
C GLU A 171 -7.00 21.33 -11.36
N ARG A 172 -6.70 20.64 -12.48
CA ARG A 172 -7.72 20.06 -13.36
C ARG A 172 -8.62 19.00 -12.69
N TRP A 173 -8.23 18.45 -11.54
CA TRP A 173 -8.99 17.44 -10.78
C TRP A 173 -9.59 17.99 -9.49
N THR A 174 -9.58 19.32 -9.31
CA THR A 174 -10.06 19.95 -8.07
C THR A 174 -11.50 19.52 -7.76
N THR A 175 -12.38 19.58 -8.74
CA THR A 175 -13.82 19.32 -8.58
C THR A 175 -14.09 17.88 -8.16
N VAL A 176 -13.48 16.90 -8.85
CA VAL A 176 -13.67 15.49 -8.53
C VAL A 176 -13.03 15.13 -7.20
N THR A 177 -11.84 15.69 -6.88
CA THR A 177 -11.17 15.49 -5.57
C THR A 177 -12.02 16.03 -4.43
N THR A 178 -12.61 17.21 -4.60
CA THR A 178 -13.57 17.78 -3.64
C THR A 178 -14.78 16.86 -3.47
N ALA A 179 -15.37 16.37 -4.57
CA ALA A 179 -16.51 15.45 -4.51
C ALA A 179 -16.18 14.13 -3.76
N VAL A 180 -14.97 13.60 -3.93
CA VAL A 180 -14.51 12.42 -3.17
C VAL A 180 -14.45 12.74 -1.68
N ARG A 181 -13.84 13.86 -1.28
CA ARG A 181 -13.69 14.27 0.12
C ARG A 181 -15.04 14.54 0.79
N ASP A 182 -15.91 15.31 0.12
CA ASP A 182 -17.23 15.69 0.65
C ASP A 182 -18.13 14.47 0.86
N ALA A 183 -18.05 13.49 -0.06
CA ALA A 183 -18.85 12.27 0.03
C ALA A 183 -18.52 11.40 1.26
N VAL A 184 -17.38 11.62 1.91
CA VAL A 184 -16.93 10.89 3.11
C VAL A 184 -16.61 11.85 4.26
N THR A 185 -16.97 13.12 4.13
CA THR A 185 -16.69 14.15 5.14
C THR A 185 -15.22 14.17 5.58
N LEU A 186 -14.30 13.97 4.63
CA LEU A 186 -12.87 13.99 4.90
C LEU A 186 -12.43 15.41 5.20
N GLY A 187 -12.13 15.69 6.47
CA GLY A 187 -11.69 16.99 6.94
C GLY A 187 -10.36 17.46 6.37
N GLY A 188 -9.82 18.55 6.91
CA GLY A 188 -8.53 19.12 6.57
C GLY A 188 -8.53 20.02 5.33
N ALA A 189 -7.35 20.53 4.97
CA ALA A 189 -7.17 21.45 3.86
C ALA A 189 -6.98 20.72 2.52
N GLN A 190 -7.44 21.35 1.43
CA GLN A 190 -7.17 20.93 0.07
C GLN A 190 -6.41 22.03 -0.67
N TYR A 191 -5.35 21.66 -1.36
CA TYR A 191 -4.53 22.54 -2.18
C TYR A 191 -4.43 22.02 -3.61
N THR A 192 -4.40 22.94 -4.56
CA THR A 192 -4.28 22.63 -5.98
C THR A 192 -2.88 22.91 -6.51
N ALA A 193 -2.41 22.10 -7.40
CA ALA A 193 -1.12 22.26 -8.05
C ALA A 193 -1.30 22.38 -9.58
N PRO A 194 -0.93 23.53 -10.22
CA PRO A 194 -0.57 24.77 -9.57
C PRO A 194 -1.75 25.45 -8.82
N PRO A 195 -1.56 26.51 -8.02
CA PRO A 195 -0.27 27.25 -7.79
C PRO A 195 0.67 26.60 -6.79
N LEU A 196 0.26 25.49 -6.11
CA LEU A 196 1.11 24.79 -5.16
C LEU A 196 2.40 24.28 -5.84
N THR A 197 3.53 24.58 -5.22
CA THR A 197 4.87 24.12 -5.61
C THR A 197 5.48 23.30 -4.49
N ALA A 198 6.58 22.61 -4.73
CA ALA A 198 7.27 21.87 -3.67
C ALA A 198 7.72 22.77 -2.51
N ALA A 199 8.18 23.99 -2.80
CA ALA A 199 8.61 24.95 -1.79
C ALA A 199 7.46 25.36 -0.85
N SER A 200 6.25 25.49 -1.37
CA SER A 200 5.05 25.80 -0.57
C SER A 200 4.37 24.58 0.04
N LEU A 201 4.52 23.39 -0.57
CA LEU A 201 3.95 22.14 -0.05
C LEU A 201 4.73 21.60 1.16
N VAL A 202 6.06 21.58 1.10
CA VAL A 202 6.91 20.95 2.12
C VAL A 202 6.58 21.43 3.55
N PRO A 203 6.42 22.74 3.82
CA PRO A 203 6.01 23.19 5.16
C PRO A 203 4.62 22.69 5.59
N LEU A 204 3.68 22.48 4.65
CA LEU A 204 2.34 22.02 4.92
C LEU A 204 2.28 20.54 5.31
N LEU A 205 3.31 19.77 4.97
CA LEU A 205 3.41 18.35 5.29
C LEU A 205 3.83 18.10 6.75
N ALA A 206 4.29 19.13 7.46
CA ALA A 206 4.73 19.00 8.85
C ALA A 206 3.57 18.53 9.76
N GLY A 207 3.76 17.36 10.39
CA GLY A 207 2.77 16.79 11.32
C GLY A 207 1.51 16.22 10.69
N VAL A 208 1.42 16.16 9.35
CA VAL A 208 0.29 15.52 8.65
C VAL A 208 0.18 14.05 9.05
N ARG A 209 -1.06 13.59 9.27
CA ARG A 209 -1.37 12.19 9.62
C ARG A 209 -2.01 11.42 8.47
N LEU A 210 -2.76 12.10 7.62
CA LEU A 210 -3.29 11.54 6.38
C LEU A 210 -2.98 12.50 5.24
N LEU A 211 -2.16 12.04 4.30
CA LEU A 211 -1.88 12.74 3.05
C LEU A 211 -2.65 12.06 1.92
N TYR A 212 -3.60 12.78 1.33
CA TYR A 212 -4.26 12.36 0.10
C TYR A 212 -3.70 13.14 -1.10
N ALA A 213 -3.17 12.41 -2.10
CA ALA A 213 -2.57 13.01 -3.29
C ALA A 213 -3.25 12.50 -4.57
N ASN A 214 -4.08 13.36 -5.20
CA ASN A 214 -4.66 13.13 -6.53
C ASN A 214 -3.90 13.96 -7.57
N VAL A 215 -2.73 13.46 -7.97
CA VAL A 215 -1.75 14.15 -8.81
C VAL A 215 -1.20 13.19 -9.87
N HIS A 216 -0.47 13.71 -10.86
CA HIS A 216 0.19 12.85 -11.83
C HIS A 216 1.44 12.18 -11.27
N GLY A 217 1.64 10.92 -11.66
CA GLY A 217 2.92 10.22 -11.60
C GLY A 217 3.39 9.84 -13.01
N ILE A 218 4.69 9.71 -13.19
CA ILE A 218 5.34 9.35 -14.46
C ILE A 218 6.18 8.09 -14.25
N ARG A 219 6.12 7.15 -15.17
CA ARG A 219 6.68 5.80 -15.04
C ARG A 219 8.15 5.73 -14.65
N ALA A 220 8.97 6.65 -15.11
CA ALA A 220 10.41 6.65 -14.91
C ALA A 220 10.87 7.86 -14.08
N ASP A 221 9.99 8.42 -13.27
CA ASP A 221 10.29 9.61 -12.49
C ASP A 221 10.04 9.38 -10.98
N THR A 222 10.68 10.22 -10.18
CA THR A 222 10.63 10.19 -8.71
C THR A 222 9.89 11.40 -8.15
N ALA A 223 8.90 11.90 -8.90
CA ALA A 223 8.15 13.09 -8.56
C ALA A 223 6.64 12.91 -8.79
N TRP A 224 5.87 13.68 -8.03
CA TRP A 224 4.47 13.98 -8.32
C TRP A 224 4.33 15.30 -9.05
N TYR A 225 3.34 15.38 -9.94
CA TYR A 225 3.13 16.54 -10.79
C TYR A 225 1.70 17.07 -10.68
N GLY A 226 1.60 18.39 -10.55
CA GLY A 226 0.36 19.12 -10.78
C GLY A 226 0.15 19.42 -12.25
N GLN A 227 -1.07 19.81 -12.61
CA GLN A 227 -1.46 20.25 -13.95
C GLN A 227 -2.55 21.29 -13.83
N ALA A 228 -2.36 22.46 -14.46
CA ALA A 228 -3.39 23.50 -14.54
C ALA A 228 -4.58 23.01 -15.36
N ALA A 229 -5.79 23.50 -15.04
CA ALA A 229 -7.04 23.06 -15.66
C ALA A 229 -7.03 23.21 -17.19
N GLN A 230 -6.42 24.29 -17.69
CA GLN A 230 -6.37 24.63 -19.13
C GLN A 230 -5.01 24.35 -19.78
N SER A 231 -4.16 23.51 -19.15
CA SER A 231 -2.79 23.25 -19.63
C SER A 231 -2.55 21.76 -19.78
N THR A 232 -1.66 21.39 -20.71
CA THR A 232 -1.11 20.03 -20.80
C THR A 232 0.22 19.90 -20.05
N ALA A 233 0.80 21.02 -19.59
CA ALA A 233 2.07 21.03 -18.88
C ALA A 233 1.92 20.43 -17.46
N ARG A 234 2.84 19.54 -17.13
CA ARG A 234 2.94 18.93 -15.81
C ARG A 234 4.10 19.58 -15.03
N LEU A 235 3.80 20.16 -13.89
CA LEU A 235 4.76 20.87 -13.05
C LEU A 235 5.03 20.05 -11.78
N PRO A 236 6.30 19.81 -11.39
CA PRO A 236 6.60 19.03 -10.20
C PRO A 236 6.06 19.73 -8.94
N VAL A 237 5.35 18.96 -8.11
CA VAL A 237 4.77 19.44 -6.83
C VAL A 237 5.46 18.80 -5.63
N LEU A 238 6.03 17.61 -5.79
CA LEU A 238 6.87 16.94 -4.79
C LEU A 238 7.85 16.02 -5.49
N THR A 239 9.12 16.10 -5.13
CA THR A 239 10.16 15.19 -5.62
C THR A 239 10.74 14.39 -4.46
N SER A 240 11.35 13.24 -4.74
CA SER A 240 12.00 12.41 -3.71
C SER A 240 13.06 13.17 -2.91
N ALA A 241 13.74 14.15 -3.50
CA ALA A 241 14.73 14.98 -2.81
C ALA A 241 14.13 15.98 -1.80
N GLN A 242 12.82 16.22 -1.84
CA GLN A 242 12.12 17.28 -1.08
C GLN A 242 11.14 16.73 -0.04
N VAL A 243 10.99 15.40 0.06
CA VAL A 243 10.08 14.79 1.04
C VAL A 243 10.55 15.13 2.45
N PRO A 244 9.74 15.83 3.28
CA PRO A 244 10.07 16.14 4.66
C PRO A 244 9.79 14.93 5.58
N ASP A 245 9.96 15.12 6.90
CA ASP A 245 9.52 14.15 7.89
C ASP A 245 8.00 13.90 7.80
N LEU A 246 7.62 12.64 7.63
CA LEU A 246 6.24 12.15 7.55
C LEU A 246 5.92 11.14 8.67
N THR A 247 6.65 11.22 9.79
CA THR A 247 6.53 10.25 10.88
C THR A 247 5.09 10.08 11.34
N GLY A 248 4.57 8.86 11.19
CA GLY A 248 3.22 8.45 11.58
C GLY A 248 2.12 8.79 10.56
N ALA A 249 2.48 9.25 9.37
CA ALA A 249 1.49 9.54 8.33
C ALA A 249 1.06 8.28 7.56
N LEU A 250 -0.21 8.23 7.16
CA LEU A 250 -0.69 7.40 6.07
C LEU A 250 -0.72 8.24 4.79
N VAL A 251 -0.12 7.73 3.73
CA VAL A 251 -0.14 8.35 2.41
C VAL A 251 -1.06 7.54 1.50
N VAL A 252 -2.04 8.20 0.89
CA VAL A 252 -2.92 7.62 -0.13
C VAL A 252 -2.76 8.42 -1.41
N THR A 253 -2.37 7.77 -2.50
CA THR A 253 -2.17 8.48 -3.77
C THR A 253 -2.77 7.74 -4.96
N GLN A 254 -3.38 8.51 -5.86
CA GLN A 254 -3.85 8.08 -7.17
C GLN A 254 -2.82 8.37 -8.28
N ALA A 255 -1.63 8.86 -7.91
CA ALA A 255 -0.56 9.06 -8.89
C ALA A 255 -0.21 7.76 -9.59
N CYS A 256 -0.24 7.78 -10.94
CA CYS A 256 0.23 6.65 -11.73
C CYS A 256 1.62 6.24 -11.27
N TYR A 257 1.88 4.93 -11.17
CA TYR A 257 3.17 4.39 -10.71
C TYR A 257 3.60 4.79 -9.30
N GLY A 258 2.67 5.30 -8.48
CA GLY A 258 2.93 5.80 -7.13
C GLY A 258 3.48 4.76 -6.15
N ALA A 259 3.28 3.46 -6.43
CA ALA A 259 3.81 2.35 -5.62
C ALA A 259 5.11 1.74 -6.17
N ARG A 260 5.69 2.26 -7.26
CA ARG A 260 6.91 1.65 -7.81
C ARG A 260 8.08 1.82 -6.86
N LEU A 261 8.80 0.72 -6.64
CA LEU A 261 9.97 0.68 -5.76
C LEU A 261 11.29 0.80 -6.54
N ASN A 262 11.32 0.30 -7.78
CA ASN A 262 12.51 0.25 -8.62
C ASN A 262 12.47 1.42 -9.60
N GLU A 263 13.25 2.43 -9.33
CA GLU A 263 13.42 3.59 -10.21
C GLU A 263 14.84 3.68 -10.77
N PRO A 264 15.08 4.49 -11.83
CA PRO A 264 16.34 4.42 -12.57
C PRO A 264 17.56 4.55 -11.66
N ARG A 265 18.43 3.64 -11.87
CA ARG A 265 19.79 3.30 -11.40
C ARG A 265 20.53 4.15 -10.36
N SER A 266 20.03 5.30 -9.92
CA SER A 266 20.74 6.19 -8.97
C SER A 266 19.82 6.97 -8.02
N ARG A 267 18.49 6.75 -8.08
CA ARG A 267 17.55 7.51 -7.26
C ARG A 267 16.57 6.57 -6.57
N ARG A 268 16.35 6.81 -5.28
CA ARG A 268 15.31 6.13 -4.53
C ARG A 268 13.94 6.53 -5.08
N SER A 269 13.03 5.58 -5.31
CA SER A 269 11.66 5.87 -5.75
C SER A 269 10.95 6.82 -4.77
N LEU A 270 9.94 7.55 -5.24
CA LEU A 270 9.16 8.41 -4.35
C LEU A 270 8.42 7.58 -3.30
N ALA A 271 7.88 6.39 -3.66
CA ALA A 271 7.25 5.46 -2.72
C ALA A 271 8.19 5.11 -1.55
N LEU A 272 9.39 4.64 -1.87
CA LEU A 272 10.37 4.26 -0.85
C LEU A 272 10.85 5.47 -0.04
N THR A 273 10.94 6.65 -0.67
CA THR A 273 11.32 7.89 0.01
C THR A 273 10.25 8.33 1.01
N LEU A 274 8.96 8.26 0.66
CA LEU A 274 7.85 8.56 1.58
C LEU A 274 7.89 7.64 2.82
N LEU A 275 8.10 6.34 2.61
CA LEU A 275 8.27 5.38 3.71
C LEU A 275 9.54 5.67 4.52
N ALA A 276 10.67 5.96 3.86
CA ALA A 276 11.92 6.33 4.51
C ALA A 276 11.80 7.59 5.35
N ALA A 277 11.00 8.55 4.90
CA ALA A 277 10.71 9.80 5.60
C ALA A 277 9.76 9.63 6.81
N GLY A 278 9.23 8.42 7.03
CA GLY A 278 8.48 8.12 8.24
C GLY A 278 7.01 7.81 8.04
N ALA A 279 6.51 7.75 6.83
CA ALA A 279 5.16 7.26 6.61
C ALA A 279 5.02 5.84 7.17
N ASP A 280 4.00 5.61 8.00
CA ASP A 280 3.68 4.29 8.56
C ASP A 280 2.93 3.43 7.55
N GLY A 281 2.41 4.03 6.45
CA GLY A 281 1.79 3.32 5.33
C GLY A 281 1.70 4.16 4.07
N LEU A 282 1.67 3.46 2.93
CA LEU A 282 1.42 4.01 1.61
C LEU A 282 0.44 3.11 0.86
N ILE A 283 -0.64 3.70 0.35
CA ILE A 283 -1.59 3.04 -0.55
C ILE A 283 -1.49 3.73 -1.92
N ALA A 284 -1.10 2.99 -2.93
CA ALA A 284 -0.80 3.50 -4.26
C ALA A 284 -0.87 2.38 -5.32
N THR A 285 -0.70 2.72 -6.59
CA THR A 285 -0.69 1.77 -7.71
C THR A 285 0.68 1.63 -8.36
N HIS A 286 1.00 0.43 -8.85
CA HIS A 286 2.21 0.13 -9.63
C HIS A 286 2.14 0.56 -11.10
N VAL A 287 0.96 0.83 -11.60
CA VAL A 287 0.66 1.05 -13.02
C VAL A 287 -0.11 2.37 -13.22
N LEU A 288 -0.60 2.61 -14.41
CA LEU A 288 -1.50 3.73 -14.68
C LEU A 288 -2.75 3.61 -13.80
N ALA A 289 -3.08 4.69 -13.08
CA ALA A 289 -4.36 4.88 -12.41
C ALA A 289 -5.30 5.68 -13.31
N TYR A 290 -6.55 5.28 -13.35
CA TYR A 290 -7.61 5.98 -14.06
C TYR A 290 -8.54 6.67 -13.06
N GLY A 291 -8.98 7.88 -13.40
CA GLY A 291 -9.91 8.66 -12.61
C GLY A 291 -10.64 9.64 -13.53
N ALA A 292 -11.78 10.16 -13.09
CA ALA A 292 -12.54 11.13 -13.84
C ALA A 292 -11.87 12.52 -13.78
N PRO A 293 -11.91 13.32 -14.86
CA PRO A 293 -11.50 14.72 -14.77
C PRO A 293 -12.49 15.56 -13.96
N ASP A 294 -13.78 15.21 -14.02
CA ASP A 294 -14.91 15.89 -13.40
C ASP A 294 -15.86 14.88 -12.73
N PRO A 295 -16.71 15.31 -11.78
CA PRO A 295 -17.75 14.46 -11.21
C PRO A 295 -18.73 13.92 -12.28
N PRO A 296 -19.22 12.66 -12.11
CA PRO A 296 -19.07 11.83 -10.93
C PRO A 296 -17.68 11.18 -10.83
N PRO A 297 -17.21 10.85 -9.60
CA PRO A 297 -15.93 10.18 -9.41
C PRO A 297 -15.78 8.91 -10.26
N GLY A 298 -14.63 8.79 -10.92
CA GLY A 298 -14.27 7.65 -11.77
C GLY A 298 -13.65 6.50 -10.98
N GLU A 299 -12.91 5.65 -11.64
CA GLU A 299 -12.40 4.34 -11.22
C GLU A 299 -11.61 4.41 -9.89
N SER A 300 -10.41 4.99 -9.90
CA SER A 300 -9.58 5.11 -8.69
C SER A 300 -10.17 6.08 -7.66
N ASP A 301 -10.91 7.10 -8.12
CA ASP A 301 -11.62 8.02 -7.21
C ASP A 301 -12.67 7.29 -6.38
N ARG A 302 -13.41 6.35 -7.02
CA ARG A 302 -14.39 5.49 -6.34
C ARG A 302 -13.72 4.59 -5.30
N LEU A 303 -12.56 3.97 -5.63
CA LEU A 303 -11.81 3.14 -4.69
C LEU A 303 -11.33 3.96 -3.49
N VAL A 304 -10.70 5.11 -3.73
CA VAL A 304 -10.19 6.00 -2.67
C VAL A 304 -11.33 6.53 -1.79
N LYS A 305 -12.49 6.85 -2.36
CA LYS A 305 -13.69 7.19 -1.60
C LYS A 305 -14.09 6.06 -0.64
N GLN A 306 -14.14 4.80 -1.12
CA GLN A 306 -14.47 3.66 -0.26
C GLN A 306 -13.39 3.42 0.81
N LEU A 307 -12.13 3.66 0.48
CA LEU A 307 -11.03 3.55 1.43
C LEU A 307 -11.18 4.58 2.58
N PHE A 308 -11.43 5.84 2.28
CA PHE A 308 -11.62 6.86 3.31
C PHE A 308 -12.86 6.58 4.17
N ALA A 309 -13.95 6.09 3.60
CA ALA A 309 -15.10 5.64 4.37
C ALA A 309 -14.76 4.48 5.31
N ALA A 310 -13.95 3.52 4.84
CA ALA A 310 -13.52 2.38 5.66
C ALA A 310 -12.53 2.80 6.77
N LEU A 311 -11.61 3.72 6.49
CA LEU A 311 -10.64 4.23 7.47
C LEU A 311 -11.30 4.98 8.64
N GLN A 312 -12.53 5.49 8.48
CA GLN A 312 -13.29 6.15 9.53
C GLN A 312 -14.02 5.18 10.47
N ILE A 313 -13.99 3.88 10.15
CA ILE A 313 -14.58 2.87 11.04
C ILE A 313 -13.67 2.69 12.26
N PRO A 314 -14.17 2.90 13.48
CA PRO A 314 -13.36 2.79 14.69
C PRO A 314 -12.68 1.42 14.83
N ASP A 315 -11.45 1.43 15.34
CA ASP A 315 -10.66 0.23 15.67
C ASP A 315 -10.36 -0.73 14.50
N GLN A 316 -10.64 -0.32 13.25
CA GLN A 316 -10.35 -1.13 12.07
C GLN A 316 -8.85 -1.14 11.76
N ALA A 317 -8.32 -2.31 11.42
CA ALA A 317 -6.95 -2.42 10.93
C ALA A 317 -6.84 -1.86 9.49
N LEU A 318 -5.69 -1.30 9.16
CA LEU A 318 -5.45 -0.69 7.84
C LEU A 318 -5.68 -1.69 6.69
N GLY A 319 -5.24 -2.92 6.88
CA GLY A 319 -5.48 -3.97 5.90
C GLY A 319 -6.98 -4.27 5.73
N ASP A 320 -7.74 -4.30 6.82
CA ASP A 320 -9.18 -4.54 6.75
C ASP A 320 -9.89 -3.38 6.05
N ALA A 321 -9.49 -2.12 6.32
CA ALA A 321 -10.03 -0.95 5.62
C ALA A 321 -9.72 -0.99 4.12
N PHE A 322 -8.50 -1.40 3.75
CA PHE A 322 -8.08 -1.56 2.37
C PHE A 322 -8.89 -2.64 1.64
N LEU A 323 -9.04 -3.83 2.24
CA LEU A 323 -9.84 -4.93 1.69
C LEU A 323 -11.33 -4.56 1.59
N GLN A 324 -11.86 -3.89 2.62
CA GLN A 324 -13.26 -3.44 2.62
C GLN A 324 -13.54 -2.42 1.53
N ALA A 325 -12.60 -1.51 1.24
CA ALA A 325 -12.71 -0.56 0.14
C ALA A 325 -12.86 -1.28 -1.21
N HIS A 326 -12.04 -2.29 -1.46
CA HIS A 326 -12.13 -3.13 -2.67
C HIS A 326 -13.47 -3.89 -2.73
N ALA A 327 -13.90 -4.50 -1.61
CA ALA A 327 -15.16 -5.23 -1.54
C ALA A 327 -16.38 -4.32 -1.77
N ASN A 328 -16.36 -3.11 -1.22
CA ASN A 328 -17.43 -2.14 -1.41
C ASN A 328 -17.47 -1.64 -2.86
N LEU A 329 -16.30 -1.32 -3.45
CA LEU A 329 -16.22 -0.92 -4.85
C LEU A 329 -16.75 -2.03 -5.76
N LEU A 330 -16.24 -3.25 -5.62
CA LEU A 330 -16.69 -4.41 -6.40
C LEU A 330 -18.22 -4.59 -6.30
N ARG A 331 -18.77 -4.52 -5.09
CA ARG A 331 -20.22 -4.65 -4.86
C ARG A 331 -21.02 -3.54 -5.55
N ILE A 332 -20.53 -2.31 -5.50
CA ILE A 332 -21.16 -1.16 -6.17
C ILE A 332 -21.15 -1.37 -7.68
N LEU A 333 -20.00 -1.72 -8.26
CA LEU A 333 -19.84 -1.93 -9.70
C LEU A 333 -20.77 -3.04 -10.21
N LEU A 334 -20.79 -4.19 -9.57
CA LEU A 334 -21.66 -5.30 -9.95
C LEU A 334 -23.15 -4.95 -9.81
N ARG A 335 -23.55 -4.15 -8.81
CA ARG A 335 -24.94 -3.70 -8.66
C ARG A 335 -25.37 -2.65 -9.70
N THR A 336 -24.46 -1.76 -10.09
CA THR A 336 -24.81 -0.64 -10.98
C THR A 336 -24.59 -0.94 -12.46
N GLN A 337 -23.62 -1.80 -12.77
CA GLN A 337 -23.21 -2.09 -14.15
C GLN A 337 -23.48 -3.56 -14.56
N GLY A 338 -23.65 -4.47 -13.58
CA GLY A 338 -23.85 -5.90 -13.80
C GLY A 338 -22.55 -6.67 -14.11
N ASN A 339 -21.49 -6.00 -14.54
CA ASN A 339 -20.20 -6.56 -14.87
C ASN A 339 -19.08 -5.57 -14.51
N LEU A 340 -17.83 -6.02 -14.57
CA LEU A 340 -16.64 -5.17 -14.44
C LEU A 340 -16.15 -4.75 -15.82
N SER A 341 -15.93 -3.46 -16.01
CA SER A 341 -15.16 -2.94 -17.14
C SER A 341 -13.67 -3.23 -16.98
N SER A 342 -12.87 -3.11 -18.03
CA SER A 342 -11.44 -3.34 -17.98
C SER A 342 -10.70 -2.37 -17.06
N ASP A 343 -11.13 -1.11 -17.00
CA ASP A 343 -10.59 -0.06 -16.12
C ASP A 343 -10.99 -0.27 -14.65
N ASP A 344 -12.24 -0.69 -14.38
CA ASP A 344 -12.67 -1.11 -13.04
C ASP A 344 -11.86 -2.29 -12.52
N LEU A 345 -11.66 -3.32 -13.39
CA LEU A 345 -10.86 -4.49 -13.04
C LEU A 345 -9.39 -4.10 -12.79
N LYS A 346 -8.82 -3.25 -13.65
CA LYS A 346 -7.46 -2.74 -13.45
C LYS A 346 -7.32 -2.00 -12.13
N THR A 347 -8.30 -1.17 -11.78
CA THR A 347 -8.32 -0.43 -10.50
C THR A 347 -8.34 -1.38 -9.30
N LEU A 348 -9.21 -2.39 -9.31
CA LEU A 348 -9.30 -3.39 -8.24
C LEU A 348 -8.03 -4.20 -8.07
N LEU A 349 -7.27 -4.44 -9.14
CA LEU A 349 -6.06 -5.26 -9.11
C LEU A 349 -4.80 -4.45 -8.81
N SER A 350 -4.71 -3.16 -9.16
CA SER A 350 -3.44 -2.43 -9.23
C SER A 350 -3.00 -1.75 -7.95
N PHE A 351 -3.92 -1.45 -7.03
CA PHE A 351 -3.56 -0.81 -5.77
C PHE A 351 -2.95 -1.80 -4.79
N VAL A 352 -1.91 -1.36 -4.10
CA VAL A 352 -1.18 -2.14 -3.09
C VAL A 352 -1.06 -1.37 -1.78
N LEU A 353 -0.83 -2.09 -0.70
CA LEU A 353 -0.62 -1.56 0.64
C LEU A 353 0.84 -1.78 1.07
N TYR A 354 1.62 -0.72 1.17
CA TYR A 354 2.93 -0.73 1.81
C TYR A 354 2.81 -0.33 3.27
N ALA A 355 2.49 -1.30 4.10
CA ALA A 355 2.42 -1.23 5.55
C ALA A 355 2.33 -2.63 6.14
N ASP A 356 2.49 -2.76 7.46
CA ASP A 356 1.94 -3.90 8.18
C ASP A 356 0.40 -3.78 8.19
N PRO A 357 -0.35 -4.73 7.61
CA PRO A 357 -1.80 -4.63 7.49
C PRO A 357 -2.54 -4.65 8.83
N ALA A 358 -1.88 -5.04 9.92
CA ALA A 358 -2.46 -5.05 11.27
C ALA A 358 -2.34 -3.69 12.01
N LEU A 359 -1.66 -2.69 11.43
CA LEU A 359 -1.64 -1.32 11.97
C LEU A 359 -3.04 -0.72 11.98
N ARG A 360 -3.32 0.17 12.95
CA ARG A 360 -4.63 0.79 13.11
C ARG A 360 -4.52 2.31 13.05
N TRP A 361 -5.54 2.91 12.46
CA TRP A 361 -5.80 4.34 12.52
C TRP A 361 -7.13 4.60 13.22
N SER A 362 -7.27 5.76 13.84
CA SER A 362 -8.50 6.20 14.49
C SER A 362 -8.82 7.64 14.10
N ASP A 363 -10.07 8.01 14.17
CA ASP A 363 -10.54 9.38 13.93
C ASP A 363 -10.15 10.38 15.03
N GLY A 364 -9.51 9.91 16.11
CA GLY A 364 -9.11 10.75 17.23
C GLY A 364 -10.25 11.10 18.18
N SER A 365 -11.41 10.48 18.06
CA SER A 365 -12.61 10.75 18.87
C SER A 365 -12.64 10.05 20.23
N ARG A 366 -11.47 9.66 20.78
CA ARG A 366 -11.35 9.15 22.16
C ARG A 366 -10.60 10.10 23.07
#